data_39864526aa7b4c05008a82705915eb16
#
_entry.id   39864526aa7b4c05008a82705915eb16
#
_cell.length_a   1.000
_cell.length_b   1.000
_cell.length_c   1.000
_cell.angle_alpha   90.00
_cell.angle_beta   90.00
_cell.angle_gamma   90.00
#
_symmetry.space_group_name_H-M   'P 1'
#
loop_
_entity.id
_entity.type
_entity.pdbx_description
1 polymer ?
#
loop_
_entity_poly.entity_id
_entity_poly.type
_entity_poly.pdbx_seq_one_letter_code
_entity_poly.pdbx_strand_id
1 'polypeptide(L)'
;MRKFETLLLLSPEMAADAREATLATLTEVIEREGGNSIVADHWGMRDLAYPVRKQMRGYYVRLEYTAPAPCVAELERNIRFSENIFKFLTVRLEETAEEAA
;
A
#
# COMPACT_ATOMS: atom_id res chain seq x y z
N MET A 1 11.14 13.34 -8.37
CA MET A 1 10.27 12.38 -7.68
C MET A 1 9.97 11.21 -8.56
N ARG A 2 9.60 10.10 -7.95
CA ARG A 2 9.32 8.88 -8.67
C ARG A 2 7.94 8.39 -8.35
N LYS A 3 7.38 7.63 -9.26
CA LYS A 3 6.06 7.03 -9.07
C LYS A 3 6.23 5.61 -8.57
N PHE A 4 5.50 5.28 -7.51
CA PHE A 4 5.55 3.96 -6.87
C PHE A 4 4.15 3.39 -6.74
N GLU A 5 4.13 2.08 -6.59
CA GLU A 5 2.90 1.35 -6.31
C GLU A 5 3.21 0.39 -5.17
N THR A 6 2.39 0.43 -4.13
CA THR A 6 2.51 -0.50 -3.01
C THR A 6 1.24 -1.33 -2.93
N LEU A 7 1.37 -2.63 -3.11
CA LEU A 7 0.25 -3.55 -2.98
C LEU A 7 0.23 -4.08 -1.56
N LEU A 8 -0.92 -3.94 -0.91
CA LEU A 8 -1.09 -4.33 0.49
C LEU A 8 -2.05 -5.50 0.59
N LEU A 9 -1.71 -6.48 1.43
CA LEU A 9 -2.62 -7.55 1.80
C LEU A 9 -2.99 -7.35 3.26
N LEU A 10 -4.23 -6.99 3.50
CA LEU A 10 -4.73 -6.70 4.83
C LEU A 10 -5.50 -7.89 5.40
N SER A 11 -5.59 -7.93 6.72
CA SER A 11 -6.35 -8.97 7.41
C SER A 11 -7.80 -8.98 6.93
N PRO A 12 -8.37 -10.15 6.66
CA PRO A 12 -9.77 -10.24 6.25
C PRO A 12 -10.74 -9.94 7.39
N GLU A 13 -10.22 -9.91 8.62
CA GLU A 13 -11.06 -9.69 9.80
C GLU A 13 -11.19 -8.23 10.20
N MET A 14 -10.51 -7.34 9.50
CA MET A 14 -10.61 -5.91 9.79
C MET A 14 -11.97 -5.37 9.39
N ALA A 15 -12.55 -4.55 10.27
CA ALA A 15 -13.74 -3.80 9.92
C ALA A 15 -13.38 -2.70 8.93
N ALA A 16 -14.38 -2.23 8.18
CA ALA A 16 -14.15 -1.22 7.16
C ALA A 16 -13.54 0.06 7.73
N ASP A 17 -13.99 0.51 8.89
CA ASP A 17 -13.46 1.73 9.51
C ASP A 17 -12.00 1.53 9.95
N ALA A 18 -11.65 0.34 10.42
CA ALA A 18 -10.27 0.05 10.78
C ALA A 18 -9.38 0.05 9.55
N ARG A 19 -9.87 -0.48 8.43
CA ARG A 19 -9.14 -0.43 7.16
C ARG A 19 -8.88 1.00 6.72
N GLU A 20 -9.92 1.82 6.78
CA GLU A 20 -9.81 3.23 6.40
C GLU A 20 -8.79 3.95 7.28
N ALA A 21 -8.81 3.68 8.58
CA ALA A 21 -7.86 4.31 9.51
C ALA A 21 -6.42 3.89 9.19
N THR A 22 -6.22 2.62 8.87
CA THR A 22 -4.89 2.12 8.51
C THR A 22 -4.38 2.79 7.24
N LEU A 23 -5.25 2.89 6.23
CA LEU A 23 -4.86 3.52 4.97
C LEU A 23 -4.61 5.02 5.16
N ALA A 24 -5.40 5.67 6.00
CA ALA A 24 -5.18 7.08 6.30
C ALA A 24 -3.82 7.31 6.95
N THR A 25 -3.41 6.43 7.85
CA THR A 25 -2.10 6.51 8.47
C THR A 25 -0.98 6.40 7.43
N LEU A 26 -1.11 5.45 6.50
CA LEU A 26 -0.11 5.29 5.46
C LEU A 26 -0.07 6.50 4.52
N THR A 27 -1.24 7.04 4.19
CA THR A 27 -1.32 8.25 3.38
C THR A 27 -0.62 9.43 4.06
N GLU A 28 -0.83 9.57 5.36
CA GLU A 28 -0.17 10.62 6.14
C GLU A 28 1.36 10.46 6.09
N VAL A 29 1.85 9.25 6.19
CA VAL A 29 3.28 9.00 6.11
C VAL A 29 3.82 9.44 4.76
N ILE A 30 3.13 9.09 3.68
CA ILE A 30 3.55 9.48 2.34
C ILE A 30 3.60 10.99 2.22
N GLU A 31 2.57 11.68 2.68
CA GLU A 31 2.50 13.14 2.60
C GLU A 31 3.58 13.80 3.45
N ARG A 32 3.77 13.30 4.66
CA ARG A 32 4.78 13.82 5.57
C ARG A 32 6.18 13.70 4.97
N GLU A 33 6.43 12.63 4.24
CA GLU A 33 7.74 12.38 3.62
C GLU A 33 7.88 13.02 2.23
N GLY A 34 6.97 13.92 1.89
CA GLY A 34 7.07 14.68 0.65
C GLY A 34 6.38 14.09 -0.56
N GLY A 35 5.58 13.05 -0.36
CA GLY A 35 4.85 12.44 -1.46
C GLY A 35 3.52 13.13 -1.75
N ASN A 36 2.98 12.85 -2.91
CA ASN A 36 1.70 13.39 -3.34
C ASN A 36 1.07 12.49 -4.40
N SER A 37 -0.04 12.94 -4.97
CA SER A 37 -0.76 12.23 -6.03
C SER A 37 -1.13 10.81 -5.60
N ILE A 38 -1.63 10.69 -4.38
CA ILE A 38 -1.92 9.39 -3.78
C ILE A 38 -3.29 8.89 -4.23
N VAL A 39 -3.30 7.66 -4.77
CA VAL A 39 -4.53 6.99 -5.18
C VAL A 39 -4.61 5.66 -4.45
N ALA A 40 -5.73 5.41 -3.79
CA ALA A 40 -5.99 4.13 -3.14
C ALA A 40 -7.00 3.36 -3.98
N ASP A 41 -6.58 2.23 -4.49
CA ASP A 41 -7.41 1.37 -5.33
C ASP A 41 -7.75 0.11 -4.53
N HIS A 42 -9.01 -0.01 -4.15
CA HIS A 42 -9.47 -1.14 -3.34
C HIS A 42 -9.85 -2.30 -4.24
N TRP A 43 -9.06 -3.35 -4.19
CA TRP A 43 -9.35 -4.56 -4.98
C TRP A 43 -10.35 -5.46 -4.26
N GLY A 44 -10.47 -5.30 -2.94
CA GLY A 44 -11.44 -6.04 -2.16
C GLY A 44 -10.95 -7.37 -1.63
N MET A 45 -11.88 -8.13 -1.10
CA MET A 45 -11.58 -9.42 -0.52
C MET A 45 -11.29 -10.45 -1.61
N ARG A 46 -10.21 -11.19 -1.45
CA ARG A 46 -9.79 -12.20 -2.42
C ARG A 46 -9.40 -13.48 -1.71
N ASP A 47 -9.62 -14.60 -2.39
CA ASP A 47 -9.13 -15.89 -1.92
C ASP A 47 -7.65 -15.98 -2.25
N LEU A 48 -6.89 -16.56 -1.34
CA LEU A 48 -5.44 -16.69 -1.50
C LEU A 48 -5.10 -18.08 -2.01
N ALA A 49 -4.02 -18.16 -2.80
CA ALA A 49 -3.57 -19.43 -3.32
C ALA A 49 -3.03 -20.34 -2.22
N TYR A 50 -2.55 -19.74 -1.13
CA TYR A 50 -2.04 -20.47 0.04
C TYR A 50 -2.32 -19.61 1.26
N PRO A 51 -2.38 -20.23 2.46
CA PRO A 51 -2.69 -19.47 3.67
C PRO A 51 -1.59 -18.45 3.99
N VAL A 52 -1.99 -17.27 4.40
CA VAL A 52 -1.09 -16.27 4.95
C VAL A 52 -1.58 -15.97 6.36
N ARG A 53 -0.71 -16.17 7.35
CA ARG A 53 -1.08 -16.06 8.76
C ARG A 53 -2.32 -16.86 9.10
N LYS A 54 -2.39 -18.08 8.53
CA LYS A 54 -3.50 -19.02 8.73
C LYS A 54 -4.84 -18.54 8.15
N GLN A 55 -4.81 -17.52 7.32
CA GLN A 55 -6.01 -17.01 6.65
C GLN A 55 -5.95 -17.38 5.17
N MET A 56 -7.06 -17.86 4.66
CA MET A 56 -7.17 -18.21 3.24
C MET A 56 -7.70 -17.08 2.40
N ARG A 57 -8.05 -15.96 3.00
CA ARG A 57 -8.56 -14.78 2.32
C ARG A 57 -7.83 -13.55 2.83
N GLY A 58 -7.85 -12.50 2.05
CA GLY A 58 -7.30 -11.23 2.46
C GLY A 58 -7.89 -10.10 1.64
N TYR A 59 -7.74 -8.89 2.14
CA TYR A 59 -8.25 -7.71 1.47
C TYR A 59 -7.09 -6.99 0.80
N TYR A 60 -7.18 -6.81 -0.51
CA TYR A 60 -6.13 -6.16 -1.28
C TYR A 60 -6.43 -4.69 -1.50
N VAL A 61 -5.41 -3.88 -1.30
CA VAL A 61 -5.45 -2.45 -1.63
C VAL A 61 -4.16 -2.10 -2.36
N ARG A 62 -4.28 -1.37 -3.43
CA ARG A 62 -3.14 -0.86 -4.17
C ARG A 62 -3.04 0.63 -3.94
N LEU A 63 -1.90 1.08 -3.44
CA LEU A 63 -1.61 2.51 -3.29
C LEU A 63 -0.66 2.93 -4.39
N GLU A 64 -1.03 3.96 -5.14
CA GLU A 64 -0.16 4.56 -6.13
C GLU A 64 0.16 5.97 -5.66
N TYR A 65 1.41 6.36 -5.72
CA TYR A 65 1.83 7.67 -5.23
C TYR A 65 3.12 8.11 -5.90
N THR A 66 3.35 9.42 -5.86
CA THR A 66 4.59 10.03 -6.35
C THR A 66 5.36 10.54 -5.14
N ALA A 67 6.61 10.17 -5.01
CA ALA A 67 7.37 10.52 -3.82
C ALA A 67 8.87 10.46 -4.07
N PRO A 68 9.67 11.13 -3.19
CA PRO A 68 11.11 10.90 -3.21
C PRO A 68 11.42 9.48 -2.75
N ALA A 69 12.50 8.91 -3.23
CA ALA A 69 12.87 7.53 -2.93
C ALA A 69 12.90 7.20 -1.42
N PRO A 70 13.41 8.09 -0.54
CA PRO A 70 13.41 7.79 0.90
C PRO A 70 12.03 7.60 1.51
N CYS A 71 10.98 8.12 0.87
CA CYS A 71 9.62 7.95 1.35
C CYS A 71 9.24 6.47 1.43
N VAL A 72 9.69 5.68 0.46
CA VAL A 72 9.35 4.25 0.40
C VAL A 72 9.85 3.53 1.64
N ALA A 73 11.09 3.80 2.05
CA ALA A 73 11.66 3.14 3.22
C ALA A 73 10.86 3.47 4.48
N GLU A 74 10.46 4.73 4.64
CA GLU A 74 9.68 5.13 5.80
C GLU A 74 8.28 4.54 5.77
N LEU A 75 7.67 4.51 4.59
CA LEU A 75 6.36 3.89 4.43
C LEU A 75 6.40 2.41 4.81
N GLU A 76 7.40 1.69 4.31
CA GLU A 76 7.53 0.27 4.59
C GLU A 76 7.81 0.01 6.06
N ARG A 77 8.56 0.89 6.71
CA ARG A 77 8.79 0.78 8.13
C ARG A 77 7.47 0.86 8.91
N ASN A 78 6.61 1.78 8.54
CA ASN A 78 5.29 1.91 9.16
C ASN A 78 4.39 0.73 8.86
N ILE A 79 4.48 0.18 7.66
CA ILE A 79 3.72 -1.02 7.30
C ILE A 79 4.12 -2.19 8.19
N ARG A 80 5.42 -2.36 8.43
CA ARG A 80 5.91 -3.47 9.26
C ARG A 80 5.45 -3.39 10.69
N PHE A 81 5.13 -2.21 11.19
CA PHE A 81 4.59 -2.06 12.54
C PHE A 81 3.11 -2.43 12.65
N SER A 82 2.42 -2.53 11.54
CA SER A 82 1.00 -2.82 11.55
C SER A 82 0.77 -4.33 11.60
N GLU A 83 0.06 -4.79 12.62
CA GLU A 83 -0.26 -6.21 12.75
C GLU A 83 -1.32 -6.65 11.75
N ASN A 84 -2.06 -5.70 11.21
CA ASN A 84 -3.16 -6.01 10.28
C ASN A 84 -2.74 -6.04 8.82
N ILE A 85 -1.51 -5.66 8.52
CA ILE A 85 -0.98 -5.75 7.16
C ILE A 85 -0.12 -7.00 7.09
N PHE A 86 -0.61 -8.00 6.37
CA PHE A 86 0.03 -9.32 6.33
C PHE A 86 1.22 -9.36 5.38
N LYS A 87 1.08 -8.71 4.25
CA LYS A 87 2.13 -8.66 3.23
C LYS A 87 2.05 -7.35 2.49
N PHE A 88 3.16 -6.95 1.93
CA PHE A 88 3.20 -5.79 1.05
C PHE A 88 4.28 -5.99 -0.01
N LEU A 89 4.10 -5.30 -1.12
CA LEU A 89 5.07 -5.28 -2.19
C LEU A 89 5.08 -3.89 -2.80
N THR A 90 6.23 -3.24 -2.79
CA THR A 90 6.38 -1.93 -3.41
C THR A 90 7.21 -2.08 -4.68
N VAL A 91 6.69 -1.55 -5.77
CA VAL A 91 7.44 -1.50 -7.03
C VAL A 91 7.50 -0.06 -7.50
N ARG A 92 8.61 0.25 -8.14
CA ARG A 92 8.78 1.53 -8.79
C ARG A 92 8.17 1.42 -10.17
N LEU A 93 7.23 2.31 -10.45
CA LEU A 93 6.62 2.37 -11.77
C LEU A 93 7.54 3.16 -12.69
N GLU A 94 7.81 2.61 -13.86
CA GLU A 94 8.67 3.27 -14.80
C GLU A 94 7.97 4.47 -15.42
N GLU A 95 8.77 5.48 -15.71
CA GLU A 95 8.30 6.55 -16.56
C GLU A 95 7.98 5.95 -17.91
N THR A 96 6.78 6.15 -18.35
CA THR A 96 6.36 5.58 -19.62
C THR A 96 6.67 6.54 -20.76
N ALA A 97 6.43 6.08 -21.96
CA ALA A 97 6.70 6.88 -23.14
C ALA A 97 5.91 8.20 -23.14
N GLU A 98 4.70 8.18 -22.62
CA GLU A 98 3.90 9.40 -22.60
C GLU A 98 4.46 10.41 -21.60
N GLU A 99 5.11 9.94 -20.55
CA GLU A 99 5.74 10.85 -19.61
C GLU A 99 7.01 11.41 -20.20
N ALA A 100 7.69 10.60 -20.96
CA ALA A 100 8.91 11.04 -21.65
C ALA A 100 8.55 11.97 -22.81
N ALA A 101 7.40 11.81 -23.34
CA ALA A 101 6.97 12.69 -24.44
C ALA A 101 6.54 14.09 -23.93
#